data_ecc7d0849f36a81b92b4c49cdb2f28e5
#
_entry.id   ecc7d0849f36a81b92b4c49cdb2f28e5
#
_cell.length_a   1.000
_cell.length_b   1.000
_cell.length_c   1.000
_cell.angle_alpha   90.00
_cell.angle_beta   90.00
_cell.angle_gamma   90.00
#
_symmetry.space_group_name_H-M   'P 1'
#
loop_
_entity.id
_entity.type
_entity.pdbx_description
1 polymer ?
#
loop_
_entity_poly.entity_id
_entity_poly.type
_entity_poly.pdbx_seq_one_letter_code
_entity_poly.pdbx_strand_id
1 'polypeptide(L)'
;MFGIKSPRLARLAFFLCPTLTILGCATQAPLVEVKEAPQTTDAQRNAQRIATALPPVNPTLKRKIALGRISNETNYGRSLLRDASGDPLGKQVTDLLSKALTESGAYLVFERPDIAKLKDESNLTGIKLNIVGVDALVIGSLTEFGRKTVGQTGFVSSSKKQVAFAKVDLRVVDTNTGLVIFATSGAGESSTESAATFGFGSQAAYDSTLNDAAIRQAVSEAVNRLSNEMSVRPWQTYILSSDQSRYFVAGGKAQGLRPGMLFSIQTAGEKVKSPQTGFDITLPGREIAQLRIDSNFGDTEATEGSVGTIIKGSVSGFKYEQLVVRVKETQ
;
A
#
# COMPACT_ATOMS: atom_id res chain seq x y z
N MET A 1 -54.36 -31.60 93.76
CA MET A 1 -55.14 -30.51 93.14
C MET A 1 -54.28 -29.80 92.22
N PHE A 2 -54.60 -29.79 90.96
CA PHE A 2 -54.05 -29.13 89.84
C PHE A 2 -52.58 -29.38 89.44
N GLY A 3 -52.39 -30.02 88.49
CA GLY A 3 -51.66 -30.40 87.35
C GLY A 3 -51.35 -29.27 86.41
N ILE A 4 -50.05 -29.19 86.09
CA ILE A 4 -49.56 -28.38 84.96
C ILE A 4 -48.77 -29.29 84.09
N LYS A 5 -49.30 -29.49 82.86
CA LYS A 5 -48.65 -30.19 81.76
C LYS A 5 -47.63 -29.30 81.09
N SER A 6 -46.38 -29.81 80.93
CA SER A 6 -45.28 -29.19 80.07
C SER A 6 -45.50 -29.52 78.62
N PRO A 7 -45.33 -28.59 77.69
CA PRO A 7 -45.33 -28.88 76.26
C PRO A 7 -43.96 -29.36 75.78
N ARG A 8 -43.99 -30.34 74.89
CA ARG A 8 -42.89 -30.99 74.22
C ARG A 8 -42.17 -30.00 73.23
N LEU A 9 -40.87 -29.84 73.38
CA LEU A 9 -40.01 -29.20 72.37
C LEU A 9 -39.90 -30.09 71.11
N ALA A 10 -40.41 -29.59 70.01
CA ALA A 10 -40.16 -30.17 68.69
C ALA A 10 -38.76 -29.80 68.21
N ARG A 11 -37.86 -30.78 68.03
CA ARG A 11 -36.57 -30.63 67.44
C ARG A 11 -36.73 -30.44 65.95
N LEU A 12 -36.49 -29.25 65.45
CA LEU A 12 -36.34 -28.98 64.01
C LEU A 12 -34.96 -29.46 63.56
N ALA A 13 -34.90 -30.53 62.76
CA ALA A 13 -33.69 -31.01 62.14
C ALA A 13 -33.37 -30.07 60.93
N PHE A 14 -32.33 -29.28 61.05
CA PHE A 14 -31.80 -28.52 59.96
C PHE A 14 -30.99 -29.44 59.07
N PHE A 15 -31.52 -29.77 57.87
CA PHE A 15 -30.76 -30.41 56.80
C PHE A 15 -29.80 -29.39 56.19
N LEU A 16 -28.54 -29.53 56.53
CA LEU A 16 -27.44 -28.78 55.91
C LEU A 16 -27.13 -29.45 54.56
N CYS A 17 -27.63 -28.86 53.46
CA CYS A 17 -27.31 -29.27 52.11
C CYS A 17 -25.92 -28.68 51.77
N PRO A 18 -24.89 -29.48 51.49
CA PRO A 18 -23.61 -28.93 51.03
C PRO A 18 -23.77 -28.50 49.56
N THR A 19 -23.82 -27.20 49.31
CA THR A 19 -23.69 -26.64 47.96
C THR A 19 -22.26 -26.92 47.47
N LEU A 20 -22.12 -27.91 46.60
CA LEU A 20 -20.92 -28.19 45.85
C LEU A 20 -20.74 -27.08 44.79
N THR A 21 -19.98 -26.05 45.11
CA THR A 21 -19.53 -25.04 44.14
C THR A 21 -18.55 -25.67 43.21
N ILE A 22 -19.00 -26.08 42.02
CA ILE A 22 -18.14 -26.45 40.91
C ILE A 22 -17.50 -25.13 40.43
N LEU A 23 -16.24 -24.86 40.83
CA LEU A 23 -15.38 -23.87 40.17
C LEU A 23 -15.06 -24.44 38.76
N GLY A 24 -15.94 -24.13 37.81
CA GLY A 24 -15.61 -24.27 36.41
C GLY A 24 -14.54 -23.25 36.07
N CYS A 25 -13.28 -23.70 35.95
CA CYS A 25 -12.26 -22.92 35.22
C CYS A 25 -12.74 -22.80 33.76
N ALA A 26 -13.48 -21.74 33.46
CA ALA A 26 -13.63 -21.29 32.08
C ALA A 26 -12.25 -20.82 31.62
N THR A 27 -11.49 -21.70 30.98
CA THR A 27 -10.35 -21.31 30.16
C THR A 27 -10.94 -20.45 29.04
N GLN A 28 -10.96 -19.13 29.23
CA GLN A 28 -11.16 -18.22 28.11
C GLN A 28 -9.99 -18.47 27.15
N ALA A 29 -10.31 -18.99 25.97
CA ALA A 29 -9.36 -19.00 24.88
C ALA A 29 -8.84 -17.58 24.72
N PRO A 30 -7.52 -17.38 24.59
CA PRO A 30 -6.97 -16.04 24.39
C PRO A 30 -7.69 -15.46 23.19
N LEU A 31 -8.36 -14.32 23.40
CA LEU A 31 -8.86 -13.51 22.30
C LEU A 31 -7.63 -13.21 21.46
N VAL A 32 -7.59 -13.73 20.24
CA VAL A 32 -6.60 -13.33 19.26
C VAL A 32 -6.84 -11.85 19.04
N GLU A 33 -6.07 -11.03 19.73
CA GLU A 33 -6.08 -9.59 19.55
C GLU A 33 -5.67 -9.37 18.09
N VAL A 34 -6.63 -9.02 17.25
CA VAL A 34 -6.36 -8.56 15.88
C VAL A 34 -5.62 -7.24 16.05
N LYS A 35 -4.30 -7.31 16.02
CA LYS A 35 -3.37 -6.26 16.44
C LYS A 35 -3.39 -5.02 15.55
N GLU A 36 -4.11 -5.06 14.43
CA GLU A 36 -4.35 -3.95 13.52
C GLU A 36 -5.81 -3.95 13.11
N ALA A 37 -6.67 -3.47 13.99
CA ALA A 37 -8.01 -3.09 13.56
C ALA A 37 -7.87 -1.97 12.53
N PRO A 38 -8.53 -2.07 11.36
CA PRO A 38 -8.61 -0.94 10.44
C PRO A 38 -9.15 0.26 11.20
N GLN A 39 -8.60 1.43 10.91
CA GLN A 39 -9.04 2.68 11.51
C GLN A 39 -10.57 2.79 11.45
N THR A 40 -11.18 3.43 12.44
CA THR A 40 -12.63 3.62 12.48
C THR A 40 -13.13 4.23 11.16
N THR A 41 -14.36 3.93 10.78
CA THR A 41 -15.01 4.44 9.55
C THR A 41 -14.91 5.98 9.43
N ASP A 42 -14.88 6.68 10.57
CA ASP A 42 -14.73 8.14 10.61
C ASP A 42 -13.29 8.60 10.35
N ALA A 43 -12.30 7.88 10.84
CA ALA A 43 -10.90 8.14 10.51
C ALA A 43 -10.62 7.88 9.02
N GLN A 44 -11.27 6.88 8.43
CA GLN A 44 -11.18 6.58 7.00
C GLN A 44 -11.86 7.65 6.14
N ARG A 45 -13.05 8.10 6.53
CA ARG A 45 -13.74 9.23 5.85
C ARG A 45 -12.93 10.51 5.95
N ASN A 46 -12.30 10.78 7.10
CA ASN A 46 -11.42 11.93 7.25
C ASN A 46 -10.15 11.80 6.42
N ALA A 47 -9.53 10.64 6.36
CA ALA A 47 -8.38 10.39 5.47
C ALA A 47 -8.75 10.57 3.99
N GLN A 48 -9.92 10.06 3.57
CA GLN A 48 -10.44 10.28 2.23
C GLN A 48 -10.75 11.75 1.93
N ARG A 49 -11.35 12.47 2.89
CA ARG A 49 -11.58 13.93 2.75
C ARG A 49 -10.28 14.70 2.64
N ILE A 50 -9.28 14.37 3.44
CA ILE A 50 -7.96 15.00 3.40
C ILE A 50 -7.27 14.69 2.06
N ALA A 51 -7.32 13.44 1.60
CA ALA A 51 -6.77 13.05 0.31
C ALA A 51 -7.47 13.73 -0.88
N THR A 52 -8.77 14.01 -0.75
CA THR A 52 -9.56 14.66 -1.82
C THR A 52 -9.52 16.20 -1.74
N ALA A 53 -9.28 16.79 -0.57
CA ALA A 53 -9.41 18.23 -0.32
C ALA A 53 -8.12 19.03 -0.50
N LEU A 54 -6.97 18.38 -0.56
CA LEU A 54 -5.68 19.05 -0.78
C LEU A 54 -5.15 18.70 -2.16
N PRO A 55 -5.25 19.60 -3.15
CA PRO A 55 -4.31 19.55 -4.25
C PRO A 55 -2.92 19.64 -3.64
N PRO A 56 -1.95 18.81 -4.08
CA PRO A 56 -0.60 18.90 -3.57
C PRO A 56 -0.12 20.33 -3.72
N VAL A 57 0.20 20.99 -2.60
CA VAL A 57 0.62 22.41 -2.54
C VAL A 57 1.93 22.64 -3.31
N ASN A 58 2.64 21.56 -3.62
CA ASN A 58 3.73 21.54 -4.60
C ASN A 58 3.48 20.38 -5.56
N PRO A 59 3.61 20.58 -6.88
CA PRO A 59 3.57 19.48 -7.83
C PRO A 59 4.75 18.57 -7.51
N THR A 60 4.45 17.49 -6.80
CA THR A 60 5.42 16.44 -6.53
C THR A 60 5.87 15.87 -7.86
N LEU A 61 7.19 15.86 -8.10
CA LEU A 61 7.73 15.24 -9.30
C LEU A 61 7.40 13.75 -9.28
N LYS A 62 6.72 13.29 -10.32
CA LYS A 62 6.30 11.89 -10.45
C LYS A 62 7.51 10.98 -10.64
N ARG A 63 7.51 9.85 -9.94
CA ARG A 63 8.52 8.80 -10.11
C ARG A 63 8.05 7.77 -11.13
N LYS A 64 8.98 7.23 -11.88
CA LYS A 64 8.73 6.09 -12.78
C LYS A 64 8.79 4.80 -11.99
N ILE A 65 7.66 4.12 -11.86
CA ILE A 65 7.57 2.83 -11.18
C ILE A 65 6.97 1.78 -12.10
N ALA A 66 7.43 0.54 -11.97
CA ALA A 66 6.74 -0.60 -12.57
C ALA A 66 5.93 -1.31 -11.50
N LEU A 67 4.79 -1.84 -11.92
CA LEU A 67 3.99 -2.73 -11.11
C LEU A 67 4.31 -4.17 -11.50
N GLY A 68 4.69 -4.99 -10.52
CA GLY A 68 4.75 -6.43 -10.66
C GLY A 68 3.41 -7.07 -10.29
N ARG A 69 3.27 -8.36 -10.54
CA ARG A 69 2.05 -9.09 -10.18
C ARG A 69 1.93 -9.21 -8.67
N ILE A 70 0.72 -9.00 -8.16
CA ILE A 70 0.36 -9.30 -6.78
C ILE A 70 -0.13 -10.74 -6.71
N SER A 71 0.44 -11.55 -5.81
CA SER A 71 0.02 -12.93 -5.59
C SER A 71 -1.04 -13.03 -4.49
N ASN A 72 -1.91 -14.03 -4.60
CA ASN A 72 -2.82 -14.40 -3.51
C ASN A 72 -2.18 -15.49 -2.65
N GLU A 73 -1.72 -15.12 -1.46
CA GLU A 73 -1.13 -16.05 -0.48
C GLU A 73 -2.16 -16.55 0.54
N THR A 74 -3.42 -16.13 0.44
CA THR A 74 -4.48 -16.55 1.36
C THR A 74 -4.97 -17.97 1.02
N ASN A 75 -5.60 -18.62 2.00
CA ASN A 75 -6.28 -19.90 1.77
C ASN A 75 -7.64 -19.75 1.07
N TYR A 76 -8.13 -18.52 0.92
CA TYR A 76 -9.43 -18.23 0.32
C TYR A 76 -9.38 -18.44 -1.19
N GLY A 77 -10.27 -19.27 -1.69
CA GLY A 77 -10.34 -19.59 -3.12
C GLY A 77 -9.33 -20.63 -3.63
N ARG A 78 -8.35 -21.07 -2.84
CA ARG A 78 -7.36 -22.06 -3.27
C ARG A 78 -7.95 -23.43 -3.60
N SER A 79 -9.05 -23.81 -2.97
CA SER A 79 -9.66 -25.12 -3.16
C SER A 79 -10.71 -25.17 -4.28
N LEU A 80 -11.24 -24.02 -4.70
CA LEU A 80 -12.40 -23.97 -5.63
C LEU A 80 -12.07 -23.39 -7.01
N LEU A 81 -10.96 -22.66 -7.16
CA LEU A 81 -10.67 -21.88 -8.37
C LEU A 81 -9.23 -22.08 -8.89
N ARG A 82 -8.77 -23.32 -8.95
CA ARG A 82 -7.63 -23.65 -9.82
C ARG A 82 -8.19 -23.95 -11.20
N ASP A 83 -8.58 -22.91 -11.92
CA ASP A 83 -8.72 -22.98 -13.35
C ASP A 83 -7.37 -22.68 -14.01
N ALA A 84 -7.26 -22.98 -15.30
CA ALA A 84 -6.04 -22.79 -16.09
C ALA A 84 -5.60 -21.31 -16.20
N SER A 85 -6.36 -20.36 -15.64
CA SER A 85 -6.10 -18.91 -15.65
C SER A 85 -5.34 -18.37 -14.43
N GLY A 86 -5.05 -19.20 -13.41
CA GLY A 86 -4.10 -18.90 -12.36
C GLY A 86 -4.69 -18.32 -11.06
N ASP A 87 -4.56 -17.03 -10.81
CA ASP A 87 -4.88 -16.37 -9.54
C ASP A 87 -5.81 -15.15 -9.77
N PRO A 88 -7.15 -15.36 -9.79
CA PRO A 88 -8.09 -14.28 -10.06
C PRO A 88 -8.09 -13.18 -8.99
N LEU A 89 -7.88 -13.53 -7.71
CA LEU A 89 -7.82 -12.53 -6.64
C LEU A 89 -6.54 -11.69 -6.71
N GLY A 90 -5.39 -12.33 -6.94
CA GLY A 90 -4.13 -11.62 -7.14
C GLY A 90 -4.18 -10.69 -8.34
N LYS A 91 -4.85 -11.11 -9.43
CA LYS A 91 -5.09 -10.27 -10.60
C LYS A 91 -5.97 -9.06 -10.24
N GLN A 92 -7.11 -9.28 -9.57
CA GLN A 92 -8.00 -8.21 -9.14
C GLN A 92 -7.28 -7.19 -8.26
N VAL A 93 -6.47 -7.64 -7.29
CA VAL A 93 -5.66 -6.75 -6.45
C VAL A 93 -4.63 -5.98 -7.27
N THR A 94 -4.00 -6.64 -8.27
CA THR A 94 -3.06 -6.00 -9.18
C THR A 94 -3.72 -4.85 -9.95
N ASP A 95 -4.91 -5.10 -10.53
CA ASP A 95 -5.67 -4.11 -11.29
C ASP A 95 -6.10 -2.92 -10.41
N LEU A 96 -6.57 -3.20 -9.19
CA LEU A 96 -6.93 -2.17 -8.21
C LEU A 96 -5.72 -1.34 -7.75
N LEU A 97 -4.57 -1.99 -7.57
CA LEU A 97 -3.32 -1.32 -7.19
C LEU A 97 -2.81 -0.43 -8.33
N SER A 98 -2.82 -0.92 -9.58
CA SER A 98 -2.45 -0.15 -10.77
C SER A 98 -3.30 1.12 -10.87
N LYS A 99 -4.62 0.98 -10.72
CA LYS A 99 -5.56 2.10 -10.70
C LYS A 99 -5.24 3.09 -9.58
N ALA A 100 -5.11 2.63 -8.33
CA ALA A 100 -4.87 3.49 -7.18
C ALA A 100 -3.53 4.25 -7.27
N LEU A 101 -2.46 3.60 -7.74
CA LEU A 101 -1.16 4.23 -7.96
C LEU A 101 -1.24 5.30 -9.05
N THR A 102 -1.95 5.04 -10.14
CA THR A 102 -2.15 6.01 -11.24
C THR A 102 -2.96 7.22 -10.78
N GLU A 103 -4.07 6.97 -10.07
CA GLU A 103 -4.96 8.01 -9.54
C GLU A 103 -4.30 8.85 -8.43
N SER A 104 -3.33 8.32 -7.72
CA SER A 104 -2.56 9.07 -6.71
C SER A 104 -1.83 10.29 -7.30
N GLY A 105 -1.55 10.27 -8.61
CA GLY A 105 -0.81 11.34 -9.29
C GLY A 105 0.67 11.44 -8.93
N ALA A 106 1.16 10.61 -8.00
CA ALA A 106 2.55 10.62 -7.54
C ALA A 106 3.52 9.82 -8.44
N TYR A 107 2.96 9.01 -9.36
CA TYR A 107 3.72 8.05 -10.15
C TYR A 107 3.36 8.09 -11.63
N LEU A 108 4.34 7.73 -12.47
CA LEU A 108 4.12 7.18 -13.80
C LEU A 108 4.24 5.65 -13.66
N VAL A 109 3.11 4.96 -13.82
CA VAL A 109 3.00 3.51 -13.58
C VAL A 109 3.18 2.78 -14.90
N PHE A 110 4.17 1.89 -14.95
CA PHE A 110 4.48 1.05 -16.12
C PHE A 110 4.03 -0.38 -15.89
N GLU A 111 3.28 -0.91 -16.83
CA GLU A 111 2.75 -2.26 -16.81
C GLU A 111 3.87 -3.30 -16.98
N ARG A 112 3.88 -4.36 -16.13
CA ARG A 112 4.78 -5.52 -16.24
C ARG A 112 4.03 -6.85 -16.14
N PRO A 113 2.94 -6.99 -15.38
CA PRO A 113 2.21 -8.24 -15.24
C PRO A 113 1.75 -8.84 -16.57
N ASP A 114 1.22 -8.01 -17.46
CA ASP A 114 0.69 -8.41 -18.75
C ASP A 114 1.61 -8.06 -19.93
N ILE A 115 2.91 -7.90 -19.69
CA ILE A 115 3.90 -7.52 -20.71
C ILE A 115 3.94 -8.52 -21.89
N ALA A 116 3.59 -9.78 -21.66
CA ALA A 116 3.50 -10.78 -22.71
C ALA A 116 2.43 -10.40 -23.75
N LYS A 117 1.25 -9.93 -23.31
CA LYS A 117 0.18 -9.46 -24.20
C LYS A 117 0.62 -8.25 -25.02
N LEU A 118 1.39 -7.34 -24.42
CA LEU A 118 1.95 -6.19 -25.14
C LEU A 118 2.97 -6.62 -26.19
N LYS A 119 3.76 -7.66 -25.92
CA LYS A 119 4.68 -8.25 -26.91
C LYS A 119 3.93 -8.92 -28.06
N ASP A 120 2.86 -9.64 -27.76
CA ASP A 120 2.02 -10.27 -28.77
C ASP A 120 1.38 -9.21 -29.68
N GLU A 121 0.85 -8.13 -29.13
CA GLU A 121 0.33 -6.99 -29.88
C GLU A 121 1.42 -6.32 -30.75
N SER A 122 2.61 -6.12 -30.17
CA SER A 122 3.78 -5.61 -30.89
C SER A 122 4.15 -6.50 -32.09
N ASN A 123 4.08 -7.81 -31.93
CA ASN A 123 4.34 -8.77 -33.01
C ASN A 123 3.26 -8.72 -34.10
N LEU A 124 1.98 -8.55 -33.72
CA LEU A 124 0.85 -8.44 -34.67
C LEU A 124 0.90 -7.15 -35.49
N THR A 125 1.26 -6.03 -34.85
CA THR A 125 1.28 -4.71 -35.48
C THR A 125 2.60 -4.39 -36.17
N GLY A 126 3.66 -5.15 -35.90
CA GLY A 126 5.03 -4.85 -36.36
C GLY A 126 5.66 -3.64 -35.68
N ILE A 127 4.98 -3.02 -34.72
CA ILE A 127 5.49 -1.88 -33.93
C ILE A 127 6.36 -2.42 -32.79
N LYS A 128 7.63 -2.09 -32.78
CA LYS A 128 8.56 -2.56 -31.75
C LYS A 128 8.19 -2.03 -30.37
N LEU A 129 7.91 -2.94 -29.44
CA LEU A 129 7.70 -2.58 -28.03
C LEU A 129 9.01 -2.02 -27.43
N ASN A 130 8.96 -0.77 -27.00
CA ASN A 130 10.06 -0.11 -26.30
C ASN A 130 9.77 -0.06 -24.80
N ILE A 131 10.46 -0.88 -24.02
CA ILE A 131 10.26 -0.98 -22.57
C ILE A 131 11.06 0.14 -21.89
N VAL A 132 10.34 1.07 -21.26
CA VAL A 132 10.93 2.16 -20.50
C VAL A 132 11.52 1.65 -19.19
N GLY A 133 12.76 2.07 -18.89
CA GLY A 133 13.38 1.82 -17.58
C GLY A 133 12.63 2.56 -16.48
N VAL A 134 12.56 1.95 -15.30
CA VAL A 134 11.87 2.48 -14.12
C VAL A 134 12.79 2.51 -12.91
N ASP A 135 12.52 3.43 -11.98
CA ASP A 135 13.35 3.61 -10.78
C ASP A 135 13.09 2.50 -9.75
N ALA A 136 11.87 2.02 -9.68
CA ALA A 136 11.48 1.02 -8.70
C ALA A 136 10.40 0.07 -9.24
N LEU A 137 10.41 -1.15 -8.70
CA LEU A 137 9.38 -2.18 -8.93
C LEU A 137 8.56 -2.35 -7.66
N VAL A 138 7.23 -2.21 -7.78
CA VAL A 138 6.27 -2.49 -6.70
C VAL A 138 5.75 -3.91 -6.88
N ILE A 139 5.96 -4.75 -5.89
CA ILE A 139 5.48 -6.15 -5.84
C ILE A 139 4.87 -6.43 -4.48
N GLY A 140 4.04 -7.47 -4.39
CA GLY A 140 3.43 -7.79 -3.11
C GLY A 140 2.49 -8.98 -3.17
N SER A 141 1.67 -9.09 -2.13
CA SER A 141 0.70 -10.19 -2.00
C SER A 141 -0.53 -9.77 -1.20
N LEU A 142 -1.65 -10.41 -1.50
CA LEU A 142 -2.81 -10.44 -0.64
C LEU A 142 -2.55 -11.52 0.42
N THR A 143 -2.31 -11.10 1.66
CA THR A 143 -1.87 -12.00 2.76
C THR A 143 -3.01 -12.43 3.64
N GLU A 144 -4.03 -11.59 3.78
CA GLU A 144 -5.25 -11.95 4.51
C GLU A 144 -6.47 -11.56 3.69
N PHE A 145 -7.41 -12.48 3.62
CA PHE A 145 -8.70 -12.24 2.99
C PHE A 145 -9.74 -13.22 3.53
N GLY A 146 -10.90 -12.70 3.89
CA GLY A 146 -11.95 -13.56 4.40
C GLY A 146 -13.24 -12.83 4.73
N ARG A 147 -14.22 -13.63 5.16
CA ARG A 147 -15.50 -13.17 5.66
C ARG A 147 -15.80 -13.79 7.00
N LYS A 148 -16.44 -13.00 7.86
CA LYS A 148 -17.07 -13.50 9.08
C LYS A 148 -18.49 -12.95 9.18
N THR A 149 -19.38 -13.75 9.71
CA THR A 149 -20.73 -13.31 10.09
C THR A 149 -20.81 -13.29 11.61
N VAL A 150 -21.11 -12.13 12.15
CA VAL A 150 -21.34 -11.93 13.58
C VAL A 150 -22.84 -11.72 13.76
N GLY A 151 -23.48 -12.50 14.62
CA GLY A 151 -24.89 -12.39 14.91
C GLY A 151 -25.13 -12.28 16.39
N GLN A 152 -26.12 -11.45 16.79
CA GLN A 152 -26.71 -11.45 18.13
C GLN A 152 -28.16 -11.86 17.99
N THR A 153 -28.57 -12.89 18.76
CA THR A 153 -29.95 -13.35 18.81
C THR A 153 -30.50 -13.02 20.18
N GLY A 154 -31.44 -12.09 20.24
CA GLY A 154 -32.23 -11.80 21.41
C GLY A 154 -33.63 -12.48 21.35
N PHE A 155 -34.39 -12.39 22.41
CA PHE A 155 -35.73 -13.03 22.50
C PHE A 155 -36.73 -12.47 21.48
N VAL A 156 -36.62 -11.19 21.12
CA VAL A 156 -37.55 -10.47 20.21
C VAL A 156 -36.87 -9.92 18.98
N SER A 157 -35.52 -9.87 18.91
CA SER A 157 -34.78 -9.31 17.80
C SER A 157 -33.52 -10.11 17.51
N SER A 158 -33.14 -10.18 16.23
CA SER A 158 -31.87 -10.74 15.80
C SER A 158 -31.19 -9.78 14.85
N SER A 159 -29.89 -9.59 15.01
CA SER A 159 -29.08 -8.87 14.06
C SER A 159 -27.96 -9.78 13.50
N LYS A 160 -27.69 -9.64 12.21
CA LYS A 160 -26.58 -10.31 11.55
C LYS A 160 -25.73 -9.27 10.87
N LYS A 161 -24.46 -9.23 11.21
CA LYS A 161 -23.47 -8.38 10.58
C LYS A 161 -22.51 -9.26 9.79
N GLN A 162 -22.42 -9.03 8.48
CA GLN A 162 -21.41 -9.63 7.64
C GLN A 162 -20.22 -8.67 7.56
N VAL A 163 -19.02 -9.19 7.73
CA VAL A 163 -17.78 -8.43 7.70
C VAL A 163 -16.84 -9.12 6.73
N ALA A 164 -16.37 -8.40 5.72
CA ALA A 164 -15.26 -8.81 4.87
C ALA A 164 -14.00 -8.05 5.28
N PHE A 165 -12.87 -8.72 5.25
CA PHE A 165 -11.57 -8.13 5.58
C PHE A 165 -10.53 -8.55 4.55
N ALA A 166 -9.55 -7.66 4.31
CA ALA A 166 -8.43 -7.89 3.42
C ALA A 166 -7.17 -7.22 3.96
N LYS A 167 -5.98 -7.82 3.68
CA LYS A 167 -4.68 -7.23 3.95
C LYS A 167 -3.77 -7.44 2.74
N VAL A 168 -3.16 -6.35 2.29
CA VAL A 168 -2.23 -6.34 1.18
C VAL A 168 -0.88 -5.89 1.68
N ASP A 169 0.14 -6.71 1.43
CA ASP A 169 1.53 -6.40 1.74
C ASP A 169 2.25 -6.02 0.45
N LEU A 170 2.91 -4.86 0.46
CA LEU A 170 3.67 -4.33 -0.66
C LEU A 170 5.14 -4.14 -0.26
N ARG A 171 6.02 -4.34 -1.23
CA ARG A 171 7.43 -4.00 -1.13
C ARG A 171 7.88 -3.28 -2.38
N VAL A 172 8.73 -2.29 -2.19
CA VAL A 172 9.35 -1.52 -3.25
C VAL A 172 10.79 -1.97 -3.40
N VAL A 173 11.15 -2.36 -4.61
CA VAL A 173 12.47 -2.89 -4.95
C VAL A 173 13.14 -1.94 -5.91
N ASP A 174 14.37 -1.53 -5.61
CA ASP A 174 15.22 -0.79 -6.53
C ASP A 174 15.60 -1.67 -7.72
N THR A 175 15.32 -1.19 -8.94
CA THR A 175 15.51 -2.01 -10.15
C THR A 175 16.96 -2.18 -10.55
N ASN A 176 17.85 -1.32 -10.05
CA ASN A 176 19.29 -1.38 -10.38
C ASN A 176 20.05 -2.32 -9.45
N THR A 177 19.62 -2.39 -8.17
CA THR A 177 20.36 -3.12 -7.13
C THR A 177 19.64 -4.38 -6.66
N GLY A 178 18.32 -4.49 -6.91
CA GLY A 178 17.49 -5.53 -6.33
C GLY A 178 17.21 -5.35 -4.83
N LEU A 179 17.65 -4.23 -4.24
CA LEU A 179 17.43 -3.94 -2.83
C LEU A 179 15.96 -3.63 -2.55
N VAL A 180 15.41 -4.26 -1.53
CA VAL A 180 14.10 -3.87 -1.00
C VAL A 180 14.27 -2.53 -0.28
N ILE A 181 13.75 -1.47 -0.88
CA ILE A 181 13.86 -0.10 -0.37
C ILE A 181 13.04 0.05 0.91
N PHE A 182 11.83 -0.48 0.91
CA PHE A 182 10.93 -0.59 2.08
C PHE A 182 9.77 -1.55 1.77
N ALA A 183 9.06 -1.93 2.84
CA ALA A 183 7.84 -2.70 2.77
C ALA A 183 6.74 -2.00 3.57
N THR A 184 5.50 -2.17 3.14
CA THR A 184 4.33 -1.58 3.79
C THR A 184 3.14 -2.52 3.65
N SER A 185 2.17 -2.36 4.55
CA SER A 185 0.92 -3.12 4.52
C SER A 185 -0.27 -2.17 4.54
N GLY A 186 -1.34 -2.57 3.90
CA GLY A 186 -2.63 -1.92 4.03
C GLY A 186 -3.70 -2.93 4.41
N ALA A 187 -4.61 -2.54 5.30
CA ALA A 187 -5.72 -3.36 5.74
C ALA A 187 -7.05 -2.70 5.37
N GLY A 188 -8.07 -3.51 5.10
CA GLY A 188 -9.40 -3.03 4.78
C GLY A 188 -10.48 -3.92 5.40
N GLU A 189 -11.52 -3.28 5.89
CA GLU A 189 -12.71 -3.96 6.39
C GLU A 189 -13.96 -3.30 5.81
N SER A 190 -14.90 -4.11 5.37
CA SER A 190 -16.22 -3.65 4.93
C SER A 190 -17.29 -4.48 5.61
N SER A 191 -18.38 -3.86 6.03
CA SER A 191 -19.45 -4.57 6.70
C SER A 191 -20.82 -4.10 6.26
N THR A 192 -21.78 -5.04 6.27
CA THR A 192 -23.21 -4.76 6.13
C THR A 192 -23.95 -5.37 7.30
N GLU A 193 -24.96 -4.68 7.77
CA GLU A 193 -25.80 -5.12 8.90
C GLU A 193 -27.25 -5.27 8.44
N SER A 194 -27.86 -6.37 8.85
CA SER A 194 -29.29 -6.61 8.70
C SER A 194 -29.89 -6.96 10.04
N ALA A 195 -31.02 -6.35 10.33
CA ALA A 195 -31.78 -6.60 11.57
C ALA A 195 -33.18 -7.15 11.25
N ALA A 196 -33.64 -8.09 12.06
CA ALA A 196 -35.01 -8.57 12.04
C ALA A 196 -35.59 -8.40 13.42
N THR A 197 -36.86 -7.91 13.48
CA THR A 197 -37.64 -7.75 14.71
C THR A 197 -38.93 -8.56 14.55
N PHE A 198 -39.27 -9.40 15.52
CA PHE A 198 -40.44 -10.30 15.49
C PHE A 198 -40.52 -11.22 14.26
N GLY A 199 -39.38 -11.64 13.70
CA GLY A 199 -39.35 -12.50 12.52
C GLY A 199 -39.59 -11.76 11.19
N PHE A 200 -39.83 -10.46 11.20
CA PHE A 200 -39.92 -9.60 10.02
C PHE A 200 -38.64 -8.75 9.86
N GLY A 201 -37.98 -8.86 8.72
CA GLY A 201 -36.78 -8.11 8.43
C GLY A 201 -36.10 -8.63 7.17
N SER A 202 -35.16 -7.85 6.63
CA SER A 202 -34.37 -8.29 5.50
C SER A 202 -33.39 -9.40 5.91
N GLN A 203 -33.43 -10.54 5.22
CA GLN A 203 -32.34 -11.50 5.33
C GLN A 203 -31.11 -10.93 4.64
N ALA A 204 -29.97 -10.96 5.32
CA ALA A 204 -28.71 -10.60 4.69
C ALA A 204 -28.40 -11.59 3.56
N ALA A 205 -28.73 -11.21 2.33
CA ALA A 205 -28.24 -11.90 1.16
C ALA A 205 -26.72 -11.81 1.10
N TYR A 206 -26.08 -12.77 0.46
CA TYR A 206 -24.64 -12.71 0.21
C TYR A 206 -24.32 -11.46 -0.61
N ASP A 207 -23.62 -10.51 -0.02
CA ASP A 207 -23.21 -9.28 -0.69
C ASP A 207 -21.76 -9.42 -1.15
N SER A 208 -21.57 -9.68 -2.45
CA SER A 208 -20.24 -9.81 -3.05
C SER A 208 -19.45 -8.49 -3.05
N THR A 209 -20.15 -7.34 -2.96
CA THR A 209 -19.50 -6.02 -2.99
C THR A 209 -18.68 -5.73 -1.74
N LEU A 210 -18.93 -6.42 -0.62
CA LEU A 210 -18.14 -6.30 0.59
C LEU A 210 -16.70 -6.73 0.39
N ASN A 211 -16.47 -7.79 -0.37
CA ASN A 211 -15.13 -8.27 -0.66
C ASN A 211 -14.33 -7.22 -1.42
N ASP A 212 -14.93 -6.66 -2.47
CA ASP A 212 -14.31 -5.64 -3.30
C ASP A 212 -14.05 -4.35 -2.52
N ALA A 213 -14.95 -3.99 -1.61
CA ALA A 213 -14.79 -2.83 -0.75
C ALA A 213 -13.63 -3.00 0.24
N ALA A 214 -13.50 -4.19 0.86
CA ALA A 214 -12.40 -4.49 1.77
C ALA A 214 -11.05 -4.47 1.04
N ILE A 215 -10.96 -5.09 -0.14
CA ILE A 215 -9.74 -5.08 -0.96
C ILE A 215 -9.37 -3.65 -1.39
N ARG A 216 -10.34 -2.87 -1.91
CA ARG A 216 -10.09 -1.47 -2.30
C ARG A 216 -9.56 -0.63 -1.16
N GLN A 217 -10.11 -0.81 0.04
CA GLN A 217 -9.64 -0.10 1.22
C GLN A 217 -8.22 -0.50 1.60
N ALA A 218 -7.90 -1.80 1.63
CA ALA A 218 -6.56 -2.30 1.90
C ALA A 218 -5.53 -1.75 0.89
N VAL A 219 -5.88 -1.76 -0.40
CA VAL A 219 -5.04 -1.19 -1.46
C VAL A 219 -4.85 0.32 -1.27
N SER A 220 -5.93 1.07 -0.98
CA SER A 220 -5.83 2.52 -0.76
C SER A 220 -4.93 2.87 0.41
N GLU A 221 -5.03 2.16 1.52
CA GLU A 221 -4.16 2.36 2.67
C GLU A 221 -2.70 2.03 2.34
N ALA A 222 -2.45 0.91 1.65
CA ALA A 222 -1.11 0.53 1.23
C ALA A 222 -0.48 1.58 0.30
N VAL A 223 -1.24 2.11 -0.67
CA VAL A 223 -0.78 3.18 -1.59
C VAL A 223 -0.50 4.49 -0.84
N ASN A 224 -1.34 4.86 0.13
CA ASN A 224 -1.10 6.07 0.92
C ASN A 224 0.19 5.96 1.74
N ARG A 225 0.42 4.83 2.41
CA ARG A 225 1.66 4.57 3.16
C ARG A 225 2.86 4.55 2.21
N LEU A 226 2.74 3.89 1.06
CA LEU A 226 3.77 3.86 0.03
C LEU A 226 4.12 5.28 -0.45
N SER A 227 3.13 6.11 -0.73
CA SER A 227 3.33 7.47 -1.20
C SER A 227 4.00 8.35 -0.14
N ASN A 228 3.64 8.20 1.13
CA ASN A 228 4.28 8.91 2.23
C ASN A 228 5.77 8.52 2.36
N GLU A 229 6.09 7.23 2.36
CA GLU A 229 7.47 6.74 2.43
C GLU A 229 8.31 7.16 1.23
N MET A 230 7.71 7.17 0.02
CA MET A 230 8.39 7.62 -1.18
C MET A 230 8.59 9.13 -1.22
N SER A 231 7.72 9.92 -0.58
CA SER A 231 7.79 11.39 -0.57
C SER A 231 9.01 11.92 0.20
N VAL A 232 9.44 11.22 1.27
CA VAL A 232 10.64 11.59 2.04
C VAL A 232 11.96 11.33 1.30
N ARG A 233 11.92 10.58 0.19
CA ARG A 233 13.11 10.34 -0.63
C ARG A 233 13.25 11.43 -1.67
N PRO A 234 14.43 12.07 -1.83
CA PRO A 234 14.61 13.09 -2.85
C PRO A 234 14.36 12.51 -4.25
N TRP A 235 13.60 13.24 -5.06
CA TRP A 235 13.44 12.91 -6.47
C TRP A 235 14.75 13.13 -7.19
N GLN A 236 15.12 12.22 -8.08
CA GLN A 236 16.37 12.29 -8.81
C GLN A 236 16.20 11.88 -10.27
N THR A 237 17.08 12.40 -11.10
CA THR A 237 17.23 12.05 -12.51
C THR A 237 18.68 12.15 -12.93
N TYR A 238 18.95 11.95 -14.23
CA TYR A 238 20.29 11.85 -14.78
C TYR A 238 20.47 12.79 -15.97
N ILE A 239 21.71 13.22 -16.21
CA ILE A 239 22.10 13.95 -17.41
C ILE A 239 22.26 12.92 -18.54
N LEU A 240 21.56 13.12 -19.66
CA LEU A 240 21.63 12.25 -20.83
C LEU A 240 22.78 12.65 -21.75
N SER A 241 22.92 13.94 -22.01
CA SER A 241 23.95 14.52 -22.87
C SER A 241 24.07 16.03 -22.67
N SER A 242 25.01 16.66 -23.31
CA SER A 242 25.09 18.11 -23.42
C SER A 242 25.45 18.55 -24.86
N ASP A 243 25.01 19.74 -25.21
CA ASP A 243 25.34 20.44 -26.42
C ASP A 243 25.68 21.88 -26.06
N GLN A 244 26.97 22.22 -26.15
CA GLN A 244 27.52 23.50 -25.69
C GLN A 244 27.21 23.76 -24.20
N SER A 245 26.31 24.71 -23.92
CA SER A 245 25.89 25.08 -22.57
C SER A 245 24.53 24.48 -22.18
N ARG A 246 23.89 23.70 -23.07
CA ARG A 246 22.59 23.05 -22.83
C ARG A 246 22.81 21.64 -22.35
N TYR A 247 22.14 21.29 -21.27
CA TYR A 247 22.17 19.95 -20.68
C TYR A 247 20.80 19.28 -20.84
N PHE A 248 20.81 18.08 -21.40
CA PHE A 248 19.60 17.27 -21.58
C PHE A 248 19.47 16.33 -20.39
N VAL A 249 18.38 16.41 -19.68
CA VAL A 249 18.11 15.55 -18.51
C VAL A 249 16.91 14.64 -18.76
N ALA A 250 16.94 13.45 -18.21
CA ALA A 250 15.81 12.52 -18.26
C ALA A 250 14.65 13.06 -17.42
N GLY A 251 13.42 12.90 -17.94
CA GLY A 251 12.22 13.40 -17.30
C GLY A 251 11.77 14.75 -17.86
N GLY A 252 10.47 14.89 -17.98
CA GLY A 252 9.86 16.03 -18.63
C GLY A 252 8.54 16.46 -18.01
N LYS A 253 7.65 16.96 -18.85
CA LYS A 253 6.37 17.55 -18.44
C LYS A 253 5.48 16.56 -17.71
N ALA A 254 5.40 15.31 -18.15
CA ALA A 254 4.55 14.28 -17.52
C ALA A 254 5.05 13.92 -16.10
N GLN A 255 6.36 13.99 -15.86
CA GLN A 255 6.92 13.86 -14.51
C GLN A 255 6.77 15.13 -13.67
N GLY A 256 6.27 16.23 -14.24
CA GLY A 256 6.05 17.50 -13.54
C GLY A 256 7.19 18.49 -13.62
N LEU A 257 8.24 18.25 -14.44
CA LEU A 257 9.29 19.24 -14.66
C LEU A 257 8.74 20.44 -15.43
N ARG A 258 9.10 21.64 -14.98
CA ARG A 258 8.63 22.88 -15.58
C ARG A 258 9.83 23.84 -15.79
N PRO A 259 9.74 24.69 -16.81
CA PRO A 259 10.70 25.78 -16.97
C PRO A 259 10.81 26.61 -15.69
N GLY A 260 12.04 27.00 -15.35
CA GLY A 260 12.37 27.75 -14.15
C GLY A 260 12.70 26.92 -12.91
N MET A 261 12.39 25.62 -12.88
CA MET A 261 12.76 24.75 -11.75
C MET A 261 14.27 24.65 -11.58
N LEU A 262 14.71 24.63 -10.33
CA LEU A 262 16.11 24.52 -9.95
C LEU A 262 16.45 23.14 -9.39
N PHE A 263 17.55 22.59 -9.88
CA PHE A 263 18.07 21.30 -9.46
C PHE A 263 19.52 21.41 -9.01
N SER A 264 19.93 20.55 -8.09
CA SER A 264 21.30 20.34 -7.66
C SER A 264 21.90 19.19 -8.48
N ILE A 265 23.04 19.41 -9.12
CA ILE A 265 23.84 18.34 -9.72
C ILE A 265 24.86 17.91 -8.68
N GLN A 266 24.80 16.63 -8.33
CA GLN A 266 25.65 16.02 -7.31
C GLN A 266 26.47 14.87 -7.92
N THR A 267 27.63 14.60 -7.36
CA THR A 267 28.35 13.36 -7.66
C THR A 267 27.55 12.18 -7.11
N ALA A 268 27.59 11.04 -7.79
CA ALA A 268 26.90 9.82 -7.37
C ALA A 268 27.46 9.20 -6.07
N GLY A 269 28.43 9.83 -5.45
CA GLY A 269 29.14 9.31 -4.29
C GLY A 269 30.18 8.25 -4.65
N GLU A 270 31.28 8.25 -3.94
CA GLU A 270 32.35 7.28 -4.10
C GLU A 270 31.99 5.98 -3.38
N LYS A 271 32.22 4.84 -4.03
CA LYS A 271 32.08 3.53 -3.40
C LYS A 271 33.35 3.18 -2.65
N VAL A 272 33.26 3.03 -1.34
CA VAL A 272 34.36 2.67 -0.45
C VAL A 272 34.05 1.34 0.21
N LYS A 273 35.01 0.43 0.19
CA LYS A 273 34.87 -0.86 0.84
C LYS A 273 34.86 -0.72 2.38
N SER A 274 33.81 -1.17 3.01
CA SER A 274 33.74 -1.20 4.48
C SER A 274 34.76 -2.21 5.02
N PRO A 275 35.71 -1.78 5.86
CA PRO A 275 36.66 -2.70 6.48
C PRO A 275 35.99 -3.70 7.41
N GLN A 276 34.83 -3.38 7.95
CA GLN A 276 34.11 -4.22 8.89
C GLN A 276 33.28 -5.31 8.19
N THR A 277 32.60 -4.99 7.07
CA THR A 277 31.67 -5.91 6.43
C THR A 277 32.15 -6.43 5.08
N GLY A 278 33.16 -5.81 4.50
CA GLY A 278 33.65 -6.10 3.14
C GLY A 278 32.72 -5.63 2.02
N PHE A 279 31.58 -5.05 2.33
CA PHE A 279 30.64 -4.51 1.34
C PHE A 279 31.00 -3.09 0.91
N ASP A 280 30.60 -2.73 -0.31
CA ASP A 280 30.77 -1.37 -0.80
C ASP A 280 29.74 -0.44 -0.15
N ILE A 281 30.23 0.62 0.51
CA ILE A 281 29.42 1.72 1.04
C ILE A 281 29.56 2.89 0.09
N THR A 282 28.43 3.45 -0.34
CA THR A 282 28.44 4.67 -1.15
C THR A 282 28.47 5.89 -0.22
N LEU A 283 29.56 6.65 -0.29
CA LEU A 283 29.68 7.90 0.43
C LEU A 283 28.69 8.95 -0.10
N PRO A 284 28.28 9.94 0.72
CA PRO A 284 27.40 11.01 0.27
C PRO A 284 28.03 11.75 -0.92
N GLY A 285 27.25 11.97 -1.99
CA GLY A 285 27.62 12.83 -3.08
C GLY A 285 27.70 14.30 -2.64
N ARG A 286 28.48 15.10 -3.33
CA ARG A 286 28.56 16.56 -3.11
C ARG A 286 27.91 17.31 -4.25
N GLU A 287 27.25 18.43 -3.95
CA GLU A 287 26.78 19.36 -4.98
C GLU A 287 28.01 19.99 -5.70
N ILE A 288 27.99 19.90 -7.02
CA ILE A 288 29.03 20.46 -7.87
C ILE A 288 28.50 21.56 -8.79
N ALA A 289 27.21 21.53 -9.11
CA ALA A 289 26.59 22.54 -9.96
C ALA A 289 25.08 22.66 -9.66
N GLN A 290 24.50 23.74 -10.16
CA GLN A 290 23.03 23.97 -10.13
C GLN A 290 22.54 24.13 -11.55
N LEU A 291 21.46 23.42 -11.86
CA LEU A 291 20.79 23.39 -13.15
C LEU A 291 19.43 24.07 -13.03
N ARG A 292 19.12 24.96 -13.97
CA ARG A 292 17.78 25.50 -14.17
C ARG A 292 17.18 24.85 -15.41
N ILE A 293 15.94 24.39 -15.32
CA ILE A 293 15.18 23.90 -16.48
C ILE A 293 14.74 25.08 -17.34
N ASP A 294 15.01 25.00 -18.62
CA ASP A 294 14.65 26.04 -19.59
C ASP A 294 13.42 25.63 -20.43
N SER A 295 13.35 24.35 -20.85
CA SER A 295 12.23 23.81 -21.63
C SER A 295 12.14 22.30 -21.49
N ASN A 296 11.00 21.75 -21.92
CA ASN A 296 10.80 20.30 -22.04
C ASN A 296 10.74 19.90 -23.52
N PHE A 297 11.09 18.64 -23.83
CA PHE A 297 11.02 18.04 -25.16
C PHE A 297 10.46 16.62 -25.08
N GLY A 298 10.08 16.07 -26.23
CA GLY A 298 9.48 14.74 -26.35
C GLY A 298 7.95 14.77 -26.32
N ASP A 299 7.35 13.86 -27.07
CA ASP A 299 5.89 13.85 -27.31
C ASP A 299 5.15 12.87 -26.40
N THR A 300 5.87 11.97 -25.76
CA THR A 300 5.30 10.94 -24.88
C THR A 300 6.03 10.86 -23.55
N GLU A 301 5.35 10.36 -22.52
CA GLU A 301 5.90 10.13 -21.18
C GLU A 301 7.14 9.21 -21.18
N ALA A 302 7.29 8.38 -22.22
CA ALA A 302 8.42 7.48 -22.37
C ALA A 302 9.63 8.15 -23.02
N THR A 303 9.42 9.16 -23.86
CA THR A 303 10.46 9.82 -24.67
C THR A 303 10.76 11.26 -24.24
N GLU A 304 10.03 11.75 -23.24
CA GLU A 304 10.21 13.12 -22.76
C GLU A 304 11.51 13.31 -21.98
N GLY A 305 12.03 14.52 -22.09
CA GLY A 305 13.15 15.01 -21.32
C GLY A 305 13.04 16.52 -21.12
N SER A 306 14.03 17.08 -20.47
CA SER A 306 14.13 18.52 -20.26
C SER A 306 15.50 19.03 -20.68
N VAL A 307 15.52 20.27 -21.15
CA VAL A 307 16.74 21.04 -21.44
C VAL A 307 16.94 22.02 -20.30
N GLY A 308 18.15 22.11 -19.80
CA GLY A 308 18.50 23.08 -18.78
C GLY A 308 19.86 23.66 -18.96
N THR A 309 20.12 24.76 -18.26
CA THR A 309 21.39 25.47 -18.25
C THR A 309 21.99 25.47 -16.84
N ILE A 310 23.28 25.24 -16.73
CA ILE A 310 24.00 25.38 -15.46
C ILE A 310 24.14 26.86 -15.11
N ILE A 311 23.56 27.24 -13.95
CA ILE A 311 23.56 28.62 -13.44
C ILE A 311 24.64 28.87 -12.40
N LYS A 312 25.16 27.79 -11.78
CA LYS A 312 26.25 27.87 -10.78
C LYS A 312 27.06 26.58 -10.79
N GLY A 313 28.37 26.67 -10.61
CA GLY A 313 29.26 25.52 -10.58
C GLY A 313 29.65 25.00 -11.97
N SER A 314 30.16 23.79 -12.05
CA SER A 314 30.55 23.13 -13.30
C SER A 314 30.52 21.62 -13.16
N VAL A 315 30.21 20.94 -14.27
CA VAL A 315 30.28 19.47 -14.39
C VAL A 315 31.52 19.02 -15.20
N SER A 316 32.39 19.96 -15.55
CA SER A 316 33.62 19.66 -16.30
C SER A 316 34.49 18.66 -15.51
N GLY A 317 35.03 17.66 -16.20
CA GLY A 317 35.86 16.61 -15.60
C GLY A 317 35.09 15.44 -15.02
N PHE A 318 33.75 15.44 -15.05
CA PHE A 318 32.93 14.32 -14.60
C PHE A 318 32.25 13.62 -15.79
N LYS A 319 32.14 12.30 -15.72
CA LYS A 319 31.26 11.54 -16.63
C LYS A 319 29.81 11.66 -16.14
N TYR A 320 28.85 11.76 -17.06
CA TYR A 320 27.45 11.97 -16.70
C TYR A 320 26.86 10.80 -15.88
N GLU A 321 27.38 9.57 -16.09
CA GLU A 321 26.99 8.41 -15.31
C GLU A 321 27.38 8.50 -13.82
N GLN A 322 28.31 9.41 -13.50
CA GLN A 322 28.74 9.68 -12.13
C GLN A 322 27.96 10.83 -11.48
N LEU A 323 26.99 11.40 -12.20
CA LEU A 323 26.23 12.56 -11.76
C LEU A 323 24.76 12.21 -11.57
N VAL A 324 24.18 12.79 -10.54
CA VAL A 324 22.76 12.70 -10.22
C VAL A 324 22.19 14.11 -10.11
N VAL A 325 21.05 14.31 -10.73
CA VAL A 325 20.31 15.57 -10.67
C VAL A 325 19.18 15.41 -9.66
N ARG A 326 19.17 16.23 -8.61
CA ARG A 326 18.17 16.17 -7.52
C ARG A 326 17.44 17.50 -7.38
N VAL A 327 16.21 17.43 -6.91
CA VAL A 327 15.49 18.66 -6.54
C VAL A 327 16.31 19.41 -5.50
N LYS A 328 16.48 20.71 -5.72
CA LYS A 328 17.09 21.54 -4.71
C LYS A 328 16.08 21.78 -3.59
N GLU A 329 16.36 21.26 -2.41
CA GLU A 329 15.59 21.60 -1.23
C GLU A 329 15.73 23.10 -0.98
N THR A 330 14.62 23.82 -1.01
CA THR A 330 14.58 25.22 -0.60
C THR A 330 14.66 25.21 0.93
N GLN A 331 15.79 25.65 1.46
CA GLN A 331 15.97 25.87 2.90
C GLN A 331 15.01 26.99 3.38
#